data_15aac6cf7d41b1da299869a725d4af4c
#
_entry.id   15aac6cf7d41b1da299869a725d4af4c
#
_cell.length_a   1.000
_cell.length_b   1.000
_cell.length_c   1.000
_cell.angle_alpha   90.00
_cell.angle_beta   90.00
_cell.angle_gamma   90.00
#
_symmetry.space_group_name_H-M   'P 1'
#
loop_
_entity.id
_entity.type
_entity.pdbx_description
1 polymer ?
#
loop_
_entity_poly.entity_id
_entity_poly.type
_entity_poly.pdbx_seq_one_letter_code
_entity_poly.pdbx_strand_id
1 'polypeptide(L)'
;MRCFTEEWYQVAQFMDFYENLEESEQAAVFSEAYFQELYASREADMLEMQKLLPGMAFEEMFGISEETFSELEDAATQYQQAKEAFERMKKNRGPFDEAKEKENFAAFFQGQIRTLQENLPPEILNEVADIRVLALGAATAPVIEEITMFCEACRDAVYEIEEKYSKYWEKFLKTHPDSFVQNFSLQDSVILNLEQAEDQIVLHMDCALSTTKCSAIHLHHAKLGTCEELPERAQWLMDELYEENGIYELHILMAQHEDESALRELTIQAEQIQLV
;
A
#
# COMPACT_ATOMS: atom_id res chain seq x y z
N MET A 1 -8.52 5.10 -14.06
CA MET A 1 -7.28 5.86 -13.79
C MET A 1 -6.44 5.96 -15.05
N ARG A 2 -5.45 6.88 -15.09
CA ARG A 2 -4.60 7.11 -16.29
C ARG A 2 -3.16 6.65 -16.07
N CYS A 3 -2.69 6.70 -14.84
CA CYS A 3 -1.35 6.33 -14.42
C CYS A 3 -1.38 5.21 -13.37
N PHE A 4 -2.02 5.45 -12.26
CA PHE A 4 -2.03 4.51 -11.11
C PHE A 4 -3.20 3.52 -11.20
N THR A 5 -3.22 2.75 -12.30
CA THR A 5 -4.25 1.71 -12.53
C THR A 5 -4.12 0.55 -11.54
N GLU A 6 -5.11 -0.33 -11.52
CA GLU A 6 -5.04 -1.58 -10.75
C GLU A 6 -3.80 -2.40 -11.11
N GLU A 7 -3.50 -2.54 -12.40
CA GLU A 7 -2.32 -3.28 -12.87
C GLU A 7 -1.02 -2.62 -12.39
N TRP A 8 -0.95 -1.27 -12.45
CA TRP A 8 0.20 -0.55 -11.92
C TRP A 8 0.38 -0.81 -10.43
N TYR A 9 -0.71 -0.74 -9.65
CA TYR A 9 -0.68 -0.96 -8.20
C TYR A 9 -0.21 -2.37 -7.85
N GLN A 10 -0.71 -3.39 -8.56
CA GLN A 10 -0.29 -4.78 -8.36
C GLN A 10 1.20 -4.96 -8.63
N VAL A 11 1.73 -4.37 -9.72
CA VAL A 11 3.16 -4.39 -10.03
C VAL A 11 3.97 -3.66 -8.97
N ALA A 12 3.50 -2.49 -8.50
CA ALA A 12 4.18 -1.70 -7.46
C ALA A 12 4.31 -2.46 -6.13
N GLN A 13 3.28 -3.25 -5.74
CA GLN A 13 3.35 -4.09 -4.54
C GLN A 13 4.39 -5.21 -4.64
N PHE A 14 4.84 -5.55 -5.85
CA PHE A 14 5.73 -6.68 -6.10
C PHE A 14 7.18 -6.30 -6.36
N MET A 15 7.47 -5.02 -6.64
CA MET A 15 8.79 -4.57 -7.11
C MET A 15 9.95 -4.82 -6.12
N ASP A 16 9.66 -4.93 -4.82
CA ASP A 16 10.68 -5.14 -3.77
C ASP A 16 10.60 -6.53 -3.13
N PHE A 17 9.82 -7.45 -3.72
CA PHE A 17 9.63 -8.79 -3.17
C PHE A 17 10.94 -9.55 -2.95
N TYR A 18 11.91 -9.42 -3.85
CA TYR A 18 13.20 -10.11 -3.80
C TYR A 18 14.04 -9.76 -2.55
N GLU A 19 13.85 -8.58 -1.95
CA GLU A 19 14.61 -8.13 -0.78
C GLU A 19 14.34 -8.99 0.47
N ASN A 20 13.23 -9.73 0.47
CA ASN A 20 12.84 -10.61 1.56
C ASN A 20 13.24 -12.06 1.33
N LEU A 21 14.00 -12.37 0.25
CA LEU A 21 14.37 -13.73 -0.08
C LEU A 21 15.72 -14.11 0.52
N GLU A 22 15.75 -15.25 1.19
CA GLU A 22 16.96 -15.88 1.74
C GLU A 22 17.35 -17.08 0.87
N GLU A 23 18.65 -17.19 0.57
CA GLU A 23 19.17 -18.34 -0.17
C GLU A 23 19.12 -19.61 0.65
N SER A 24 18.54 -20.67 0.06
CA SER A 24 18.50 -22.00 0.66
C SER A 24 18.64 -23.10 -0.39
N GLU A 25 19.67 -23.93 -0.27
CA GLU A 25 19.81 -25.13 -1.11
C GLU A 25 18.68 -26.15 -0.89
N GLN A 26 18.03 -26.14 0.29
CA GLN A 26 16.91 -27.03 0.60
C GLN A 26 15.66 -26.69 -0.20
N ALA A 27 15.56 -25.46 -0.71
CA ALA A 27 14.47 -25.02 -1.60
C ALA A 27 14.56 -25.63 -3.02
N ALA A 28 15.66 -26.30 -3.37
CA ALA A 28 15.83 -26.94 -4.69
C ALA A 28 14.91 -28.13 -4.94
N VAL A 29 14.33 -28.72 -3.89
CA VAL A 29 13.46 -29.90 -3.98
C VAL A 29 12.24 -29.75 -3.10
N PHE A 30 11.12 -30.32 -3.54
CA PHE A 30 9.93 -30.42 -2.71
C PHE A 30 10.23 -31.25 -1.45
N SER A 31 10.02 -30.65 -0.26
CA SER A 31 10.25 -31.31 1.02
C SER A 31 9.23 -30.84 2.05
N GLU A 32 8.30 -31.71 2.40
CA GLU A 32 7.30 -31.41 3.43
C GLU A 32 7.95 -31.12 4.80
N ALA A 33 9.03 -31.86 5.14
CA ALA A 33 9.73 -31.65 6.41
C ALA A 33 10.38 -30.26 6.46
N TYR A 34 11.04 -29.82 5.38
CA TYR A 34 11.63 -28.49 5.30
C TYR A 34 10.58 -27.39 5.35
N PHE A 35 9.50 -27.55 4.60
CA PHE A 35 8.37 -26.61 4.65
C PHE A 35 7.84 -26.44 6.08
N GLN A 36 7.57 -27.54 6.79
CA GLN A 36 7.03 -27.48 8.16
C GLN A 36 8.02 -26.83 9.15
N GLU A 37 9.31 -27.09 9.01
CA GLU A 37 10.35 -26.46 9.82
C GLU A 37 10.40 -24.95 9.56
N LEU A 38 10.43 -24.53 8.30
CA LEU A 38 10.49 -23.12 7.91
C LEU A 38 9.20 -22.37 8.34
N TYR A 39 8.03 -22.98 8.12
CA TYR A 39 6.75 -22.41 8.54
C TYR A 39 6.72 -22.15 10.05
N ALA A 40 7.11 -23.16 10.84
CA ALA A 40 7.14 -23.06 12.30
C ALA A 40 8.14 -21.97 12.77
N SER A 41 9.29 -21.83 12.09
CA SER A 41 10.26 -20.79 12.38
C SER A 41 9.68 -19.41 12.11
N ARG A 42 9.12 -19.17 10.93
CA ARG A 42 8.54 -17.86 10.55
C ARG A 42 7.33 -17.47 11.40
N GLU A 43 6.48 -18.45 11.74
CA GLU A 43 5.37 -18.23 12.69
C GLU A 43 5.90 -17.81 14.07
N ALA A 44 6.95 -18.48 14.58
CA ALA A 44 7.55 -18.14 15.88
C ALA A 44 8.19 -16.76 15.88
N ASP A 45 8.94 -16.40 14.84
CA ASP A 45 9.58 -15.09 14.67
C ASP A 45 8.52 -13.97 14.64
N MET A 46 7.44 -14.16 13.87
CA MET A 46 6.32 -13.24 13.82
C MET A 46 5.65 -13.09 15.19
N LEU A 47 5.36 -14.19 15.89
CA LEU A 47 4.75 -14.14 17.22
C LEU A 47 5.64 -13.43 18.25
N GLU A 48 6.96 -13.62 18.18
CA GLU A 48 7.90 -12.91 19.04
C GLU A 48 7.89 -11.40 18.75
N MET A 49 7.96 -11.01 17.47
CA MET A 49 7.83 -9.63 17.06
C MET A 49 6.54 -9.00 17.58
N GLN A 50 5.40 -9.69 17.44
CA GLN A 50 4.10 -9.19 17.88
C GLN A 50 4.01 -9.03 19.40
N LYS A 51 4.73 -9.85 20.19
CA LYS A 51 4.84 -9.70 21.65
C LYS A 51 5.68 -8.50 22.06
N LEU A 52 6.74 -8.20 21.32
CA LEU A 52 7.67 -7.10 21.59
C LEU A 52 7.12 -5.74 21.17
N LEU A 53 6.31 -5.71 20.12
CA LEU A 53 5.81 -4.50 19.46
C LEU A 53 5.24 -3.43 20.43
N PRO A 54 4.43 -3.77 21.47
CA PRO A 54 3.91 -2.75 22.39
C PRO A 54 4.99 -1.98 23.16
N GLY A 55 6.14 -2.61 23.43
CA GLY A 55 7.28 -2.01 24.13
C GLY A 55 8.35 -1.40 23.22
N MET A 56 8.27 -1.63 21.93
CA MET A 56 9.29 -1.24 20.96
C MET A 56 9.19 0.26 20.64
N ALA A 57 10.32 0.94 20.54
CA ALA A 57 10.38 2.31 20.06
C ALA A 57 10.24 2.35 18.53
N PHE A 58 9.77 3.49 17.99
CA PHE A 58 9.66 3.69 16.55
C PHE A 58 11.00 3.49 15.83
N GLU A 59 12.04 4.07 16.40
CA GLU A 59 13.41 4.00 15.89
C GLU A 59 13.97 2.57 15.88
N GLU A 60 13.60 1.78 16.86
CA GLU A 60 13.99 0.37 16.98
C GLU A 60 13.27 -0.49 15.93
N MET A 61 11.97 -0.24 15.73
CA MET A 61 11.14 -0.98 14.76
C MET A 61 11.62 -0.81 13.32
N PHE A 62 11.99 0.41 12.95
CA PHE A 62 12.35 0.75 11.57
C PHE A 62 13.86 0.88 11.33
N GLY A 63 14.69 0.70 12.36
CA GLY A 63 16.14 0.84 12.23
C GLY A 63 16.61 2.24 11.84
N ILE A 64 15.81 3.27 12.12
CA ILE A 64 16.04 4.66 11.71
C ILE A 64 16.25 5.56 12.91
N SER A 65 16.98 6.65 12.73
CA SER A 65 17.17 7.69 13.77
C SER A 65 16.72 9.04 13.27
N GLU A 66 16.43 9.96 14.19
CA GLU A 66 16.10 11.35 13.87
C GLU A 66 17.21 12.01 13.02
N GLU A 67 18.47 11.63 13.23
CA GLU A 67 19.62 12.13 12.46
C GLU A 67 19.58 11.69 11.00
N THR A 68 19.07 10.49 10.72
CA THR A 68 18.95 9.95 9.34
C THR A 68 17.94 10.76 8.52
N PHE A 69 16.93 11.34 9.15
CA PHE A 69 15.92 12.17 8.49
C PHE A 69 16.30 13.65 8.38
N SER A 70 17.32 14.12 9.09
CA SER A 70 17.63 15.58 9.17
C SER A 70 18.20 16.19 7.89
N GLU A 71 18.48 15.40 6.86
CA GLU A 71 19.07 15.87 5.59
C GLU A 71 18.05 16.33 4.54
N LEU A 72 16.73 16.15 4.77
CA LEU A 72 15.65 16.51 3.86
C LEU A 72 14.79 17.64 4.47
N GLU A 73 14.42 18.63 3.68
CA GLU A 73 13.77 19.88 4.14
C GLU A 73 12.42 19.66 4.87
N ASP A 74 11.69 18.57 4.60
CA ASP A 74 10.42 18.20 5.25
C ASP A 74 10.49 16.93 6.13
N ALA A 75 11.66 16.32 6.22
CA ALA A 75 11.86 15.03 6.85
C ALA A 75 11.54 14.99 8.34
N ALA A 76 11.82 16.08 9.07
CA ALA A 76 11.50 16.16 10.51
C ALA A 76 9.99 16.08 10.76
N THR A 77 9.19 16.70 9.89
CA THR A 77 7.72 16.66 9.99
C THR A 77 7.19 15.26 9.66
N GLN A 78 7.69 14.65 8.59
CA GLN A 78 7.31 13.29 8.18
C GLN A 78 7.70 12.25 9.23
N TYR A 79 8.89 12.37 9.80
CA TYR A 79 9.34 11.51 10.90
C TYR A 79 8.42 11.60 12.12
N GLN A 80 8.05 12.81 12.55
CA GLN A 80 7.15 12.99 13.68
C GLN A 80 5.75 12.43 13.40
N GLN A 81 5.23 12.63 12.19
CA GLN A 81 3.95 12.08 11.78
C GLN A 81 3.96 10.55 11.78
N ALA A 82 5.01 9.93 11.21
CA ALA A 82 5.18 8.48 11.20
C ALA A 82 5.28 7.90 12.63
N LYS A 83 6.05 8.56 13.49
CA LYS A 83 6.18 8.19 14.91
C LYS A 83 4.85 8.29 15.65
N GLU A 84 4.09 9.35 15.44
CA GLU A 84 2.77 9.51 16.03
C GLU A 84 1.77 8.46 15.51
N ALA A 85 1.84 8.12 14.21
CA ALA A 85 1.02 7.07 13.61
C ALA A 85 1.35 5.69 14.24
N PHE A 86 2.63 5.38 14.39
CA PHE A 86 3.09 4.16 15.05
C PHE A 86 2.59 4.06 16.51
N GLU A 87 2.70 5.14 17.28
CA GLU A 87 2.22 5.16 18.67
C GLU A 87 0.68 5.04 18.74
N ARG A 88 -0.06 5.62 17.79
CA ARG A 88 -1.52 5.43 17.68
C ARG A 88 -1.87 3.98 17.34
N MET A 89 -1.16 3.37 16.39
CA MET A 89 -1.33 1.96 16.04
C MET A 89 -1.13 1.07 17.28
N LYS A 90 -0.04 1.25 18.01
CA LYS A 90 0.24 0.50 19.26
C LYS A 90 -0.87 0.66 20.29
N LYS A 91 -1.36 1.90 20.48
CA LYS A 91 -2.42 2.21 21.45
C LYS A 91 -3.78 1.59 21.07
N ASN A 92 -4.10 1.55 19.78
CA ASN A 92 -5.37 1.00 19.28
C ASN A 92 -5.33 -0.52 19.19
N ARG A 93 -4.16 -1.12 19.24
CA ARG A 93 -3.99 -2.57 19.25
C ARG A 93 -4.51 -3.15 20.57
N GLY A 94 -5.32 -4.19 20.47
CA GLY A 94 -5.75 -4.97 21.62
C GLY A 94 -4.57 -5.72 22.29
N PRO A 95 -4.80 -6.36 23.42
CA PRO A 95 -3.79 -7.22 24.04
C PRO A 95 -3.38 -8.33 23.08
N PHE A 96 -2.12 -8.77 23.19
CA PHE A 96 -1.60 -9.88 22.39
C PHE A 96 -2.43 -11.15 22.62
N ASP A 97 -2.92 -11.72 21.52
CA ASP A 97 -3.66 -12.98 21.47
C ASP A 97 -2.94 -13.93 20.50
N GLU A 98 -2.25 -14.92 21.05
CA GLU A 98 -1.44 -15.86 20.26
C GLU A 98 -2.27 -16.65 19.25
N ALA A 99 -3.50 -17.03 19.60
CA ALA A 99 -4.35 -17.81 18.69
C ALA A 99 -4.77 -16.96 17.48
N LYS A 100 -5.17 -15.71 17.74
CA LYS A 100 -5.51 -14.76 16.69
C LYS A 100 -4.31 -14.42 15.80
N GLU A 101 -3.12 -14.22 16.38
CA GLU A 101 -1.92 -13.91 15.59
C GLU A 101 -1.49 -15.10 14.71
N LYS A 102 -1.68 -16.35 15.17
CA LYS A 102 -1.48 -17.54 14.32
C LYS A 102 -2.48 -17.63 13.17
N GLU A 103 -3.74 -17.27 13.41
CA GLU A 103 -4.75 -17.18 12.33
C GLU A 103 -4.37 -16.09 11.31
N ASN A 104 -3.93 -14.93 11.78
CA ASN A 104 -3.45 -13.84 10.93
C ASN A 104 -2.25 -14.27 10.09
N PHE A 105 -1.26 -14.97 10.70
CA PHE A 105 -0.10 -15.48 9.97
C PHE A 105 -0.51 -16.51 8.90
N ALA A 106 -1.39 -17.42 9.23
CA ALA A 106 -1.88 -18.41 8.27
C ALA A 106 -2.63 -17.75 7.11
N ALA A 107 -3.46 -16.75 7.38
CA ALA A 107 -4.17 -15.98 6.35
C ALA A 107 -3.20 -15.21 5.46
N PHE A 108 -2.24 -14.49 6.06
CA PHE A 108 -1.16 -13.78 5.34
C PHE A 108 -0.37 -14.73 4.45
N PHE A 109 0.07 -15.87 4.97
CA PHE A 109 0.80 -16.90 4.22
C PHE A 109 0.02 -17.40 2.99
N GLN A 110 -1.29 -17.67 3.15
CA GLN A 110 -2.14 -18.08 2.02
C GLN A 110 -2.29 -16.94 1.00
N GLY A 111 -2.37 -15.70 1.46
CA GLY A 111 -2.35 -14.51 0.61
C GLY A 111 -1.05 -14.43 -0.21
N GLN A 112 0.10 -14.61 0.43
CA GLN A 112 1.41 -14.59 -0.24
C GLN A 112 1.52 -15.66 -1.34
N ILE A 113 1.07 -16.90 -1.09
CA ILE A 113 1.05 -17.95 -2.12
C ILE A 113 0.23 -17.51 -3.33
N ARG A 114 -0.96 -16.95 -3.11
CA ARG A 114 -1.84 -16.47 -4.19
C ARG A 114 -1.16 -15.34 -4.97
N THR A 115 -0.63 -14.35 -4.29
CA THR A 115 0.08 -13.22 -4.89
C THR A 115 1.24 -13.68 -5.78
N LEU A 116 2.05 -14.64 -5.31
CA LEU A 116 3.14 -15.20 -6.09
C LEU A 116 2.65 -15.94 -7.34
N GLN A 117 1.59 -16.73 -7.22
CA GLN A 117 1.00 -17.46 -8.34
C GLN A 117 0.37 -16.55 -9.41
N GLU A 118 -0.17 -15.41 -8.99
CA GLU A 118 -0.84 -14.45 -9.88
C GLU A 118 0.16 -13.48 -10.56
N ASN A 119 1.27 -13.14 -9.89
CA ASN A 119 2.16 -12.10 -10.37
C ASN A 119 3.48 -12.62 -10.95
N LEU A 120 4.00 -13.78 -10.51
CA LEU A 120 5.23 -14.30 -11.08
C LEU A 120 5.03 -14.90 -12.47
N PRO A 121 5.95 -14.63 -13.42
CA PRO A 121 5.95 -15.28 -14.72
C PRO A 121 5.95 -16.81 -14.62
N PRO A 122 5.24 -17.52 -15.51
CA PRO A 122 5.24 -18.98 -15.52
C PRO A 122 6.63 -19.61 -15.63
N GLU A 123 7.57 -18.94 -16.27
CA GLU A 123 8.95 -19.38 -16.44
C GLU A 123 9.62 -19.50 -15.05
N ILE A 124 9.48 -18.48 -14.20
CA ILE A 124 10.03 -18.48 -12.83
C ILE A 124 9.28 -19.50 -11.96
N LEU A 125 7.94 -19.54 -12.05
CA LEU A 125 7.13 -20.50 -11.27
C LEU A 125 7.50 -21.96 -11.56
N ASN A 126 7.92 -22.29 -12.79
CA ASN A 126 8.32 -23.63 -13.17
C ASN A 126 9.67 -24.06 -12.54
N GLU A 127 10.50 -23.12 -12.13
CA GLU A 127 11.78 -23.36 -11.46
C GLU A 127 11.64 -23.48 -9.94
N VAL A 128 10.51 -23.06 -9.38
CA VAL A 128 10.20 -23.13 -7.94
C VAL A 128 9.72 -24.54 -7.59
N ALA A 129 10.51 -25.29 -6.83
CA ALA A 129 10.16 -26.65 -6.43
C ALA A 129 8.97 -26.70 -5.45
N ASP A 130 8.83 -25.71 -4.59
CA ASP A 130 7.70 -25.57 -3.65
C ASP A 130 7.35 -24.10 -3.42
N ILE A 131 6.23 -23.65 -3.97
CA ILE A 131 5.74 -22.28 -3.85
C ILE A 131 5.52 -21.85 -2.39
N ARG A 132 5.24 -22.80 -1.50
CA ARG A 132 5.05 -22.54 -0.07
C ARG A 132 6.36 -22.10 0.60
N VAL A 133 7.48 -22.70 0.17
CA VAL A 133 8.83 -22.34 0.64
C VAL A 133 9.20 -20.95 0.15
N LEU A 134 8.92 -20.64 -1.11
CA LEU A 134 9.11 -19.29 -1.67
C LEU A 134 8.25 -18.25 -0.93
N ALA A 135 6.99 -18.57 -0.63
CA ALA A 135 6.09 -17.67 0.12
C ALA A 135 6.56 -17.41 1.57
N LEU A 136 7.42 -18.26 2.12
CA LEU A 136 8.08 -18.07 3.41
C LEU A 136 9.45 -17.36 3.29
N GLY A 137 9.78 -16.86 2.10
CA GLY A 137 10.98 -16.08 1.85
C GLY A 137 12.26 -16.92 1.62
N ALA A 138 12.17 -18.20 1.22
CA ALA A 138 13.34 -19.00 0.92
C ALA A 138 13.30 -19.55 -0.52
N ALA A 139 14.44 -19.42 -1.24
CA ALA A 139 14.59 -19.91 -2.59
C ALA A 139 16.04 -20.32 -2.88
N THR A 140 16.27 -20.97 -4.01
CA THR A 140 17.64 -21.21 -4.50
C THR A 140 18.23 -19.95 -5.12
N ALA A 141 19.57 -19.83 -5.14
CA ALA A 141 20.25 -18.69 -5.74
C ALA A 141 19.79 -18.39 -7.19
N PRO A 142 19.65 -19.37 -8.11
CA PRO A 142 19.13 -19.09 -9.45
C PRO A 142 17.71 -18.51 -9.46
N VAL A 143 16.81 -19.02 -8.64
CA VAL A 143 15.43 -18.50 -8.53
C VAL A 143 15.43 -17.08 -7.98
N ILE A 144 16.26 -16.78 -6.97
CA ILE A 144 16.41 -15.41 -6.44
C ILE A 144 16.91 -14.47 -7.55
N GLU A 145 17.89 -14.87 -8.35
CA GLU A 145 18.44 -14.06 -9.44
C GLU A 145 17.35 -13.72 -10.47
N GLU A 146 16.55 -14.69 -10.89
CA GLU A 146 15.45 -14.48 -11.84
C GLU A 146 14.34 -13.59 -11.26
N ILE A 147 13.96 -13.80 -9.99
CA ILE A 147 12.98 -12.94 -9.30
C ILE A 147 13.52 -11.51 -9.17
N THR A 148 14.81 -11.33 -8.85
CA THR A 148 15.45 -10.02 -8.77
C THR A 148 15.35 -9.29 -10.09
N MET A 149 15.75 -9.93 -11.20
CA MET A 149 15.66 -9.34 -12.54
C MET A 149 14.21 -8.95 -12.91
N PHE A 150 13.25 -9.80 -12.56
CA PHE A 150 11.83 -9.51 -12.78
C PHE A 150 11.36 -8.30 -11.94
N CYS A 151 11.71 -8.25 -10.65
CA CYS A 151 11.35 -7.14 -9.76
C CYS A 151 12.01 -5.82 -10.18
N GLU A 152 13.26 -5.84 -10.66
CA GLU A 152 13.93 -4.67 -11.23
C GLU A 152 13.20 -4.14 -12.47
N ALA A 153 12.75 -5.03 -13.36
CA ALA A 153 11.94 -4.62 -14.51
C ALA A 153 10.57 -4.05 -14.09
N CYS A 154 9.94 -4.60 -13.06
CA CYS A 154 8.72 -4.05 -12.46
C CYS A 154 8.98 -2.66 -11.88
N ARG A 155 10.07 -2.48 -11.15
CA ARG A 155 10.48 -1.19 -10.55
C ARG A 155 10.68 -0.12 -11.62
N ASP A 156 11.36 -0.45 -12.70
CA ASP A 156 11.58 0.48 -13.82
C ASP A 156 10.25 0.93 -14.44
N ALA A 157 9.31 0.00 -14.65
CA ALA A 157 7.99 0.29 -15.17
C ALA A 157 7.15 1.16 -14.22
N VAL A 158 7.22 0.89 -12.91
CA VAL A 158 6.56 1.69 -11.87
C VAL A 158 7.09 3.13 -11.89
N TYR A 159 8.41 3.30 -11.85
CA TYR A 159 9.06 4.62 -11.82
C TYR A 159 8.82 5.43 -13.09
N GLU A 160 8.73 4.79 -14.27
CA GLU A 160 8.37 5.50 -15.51
C GLU A 160 6.98 6.15 -15.41
N ILE A 161 6.01 5.45 -14.82
CA ILE A 161 4.64 5.96 -14.62
C ILE A 161 4.61 7.06 -13.56
N GLU A 162 5.30 6.85 -12.43
CA GLU A 162 5.41 7.84 -11.36
C GLU A 162 6.06 9.14 -11.84
N GLU A 163 7.16 9.04 -12.60
CA GLU A 163 7.85 10.19 -13.17
C GLU A 163 6.94 10.96 -14.13
N LYS A 164 6.13 10.26 -14.92
CA LYS A 164 5.15 10.87 -15.82
C LYS A 164 4.09 11.66 -15.06
N TYR A 165 3.53 11.09 -13.99
CA TYR A 165 2.53 11.78 -13.18
C TYR A 165 3.17 12.90 -12.35
N SER A 166 4.36 12.71 -11.79
CA SER A 166 5.11 13.72 -11.05
C SER A 166 5.38 14.97 -11.90
N LYS A 167 5.81 14.80 -13.15
CA LYS A 167 5.99 15.94 -14.10
C LYS A 167 4.69 16.69 -14.38
N TYR A 168 3.57 15.98 -14.46
CA TYR A 168 2.27 16.61 -14.56
C TYR A 168 1.94 17.38 -13.28
N TRP A 169 2.10 16.75 -12.12
CA TRP A 169 1.79 17.29 -10.81
C TRP A 169 2.59 18.54 -10.48
N GLU A 170 3.90 18.53 -10.72
CA GLU A 170 4.75 19.72 -10.55
C GLU A 170 4.27 20.92 -11.38
N LYS A 171 3.81 20.68 -12.60
CA LYS A 171 3.26 21.73 -13.46
C LYS A 171 1.91 22.22 -12.93
N PHE A 172 1.08 21.30 -12.47
CA PHE A 172 -0.23 21.56 -11.89
C PHE A 172 -0.10 22.43 -10.63
N LEU A 173 0.80 22.09 -9.70
CA LEU A 173 1.07 22.87 -8.50
C LEU A 173 1.50 24.31 -8.81
N LYS A 174 2.28 24.54 -9.87
CA LYS A 174 2.71 25.90 -10.27
C LYS A 174 1.55 26.76 -10.76
N THR A 175 0.50 26.16 -11.29
CA THR A 175 -0.71 26.86 -11.77
C THR A 175 -1.77 27.03 -10.69
N HIS A 176 -1.65 26.30 -9.56
CA HIS A 176 -2.58 26.29 -8.44
C HIS A 176 -1.87 26.54 -7.08
N PRO A 177 -1.11 27.63 -6.91
CA PRO A 177 -0.23 27.83 -5.76
C PRO A 177 -0.98 27.98 -4.43
N ASP A 178 -2.21 28.53 -4.45
CA ASP A 178 -3.01 28.85 -3.25
C ASP A 178 -4.20 27.91 -3.08
N SER A 179 -4.20 26.76 -3.75
CA SER A 179 -5.32 25.84 -3.74
C SER A 179 -5.16 24.75 -2.65
N PHE A 180 -6.25 24.05 -2.35
CA PHE A 180 -6.26 22.83 -1.54
C PHE A 180 -5.25 21.78 -2.04
N VAL A 181 -4.88 21.84 -3.29
CA VAL A 181 -3.96 20.92 -3.99
C VAL A 181 -2.60 20.79 -3.28
N GLN A 182 -2.10 21.87 -2.67
CA GLN A 182 -0.83 21.87 -1.94
C GLN A 182 -0.83 20.89 -0.74
N ASN A 183 -2.03 20.58 -0.24
CA ASN A 183 -2.23 19.69 0.91
C ASN A 183 -3.01 18.43 0.51
N PHE A 184 -3.13 18.14 -0.79
CA PHE A 184 -3.89 16.98 -1.27
C PHE A 184 -2.99 15.73 -1.22
N SER A 185 -3.03 15.05 -0.09
CA SER A 185 -2.35 13.78 0.13
C SER A 185 -3.23 12.94 1.05
N LEU A 186 -4.05 12.08 0.44
CA LEU A 186 -5.13 11.35 1.10
C LEU A 186 -4.87 9.84 1.16
N GLN A 187 -3.72 9.41 0.68
CA GLN A 187 -3.27 8.03 0.83
C GLN A 187 -3.36 7.58 2.30
N ASP A 188 -3.72 6.34 2.54
CA ASP A 188 -3.97 5.75 3.86
C ASP A 188 -5.19 6.31 4.62
N SER A 189 -6.01 7.16 3.99
CA SER A 189 -7.30 7.52 4.55
C SER A 189 -8.37 6.47 4.23
N VAL A 190 -9.49 6.53 4.94
CA VAL A 190 -10.63 5.64 4.72
C VAL A 190 -11.84 6.46 4.33
N ILE A 191 -12.45 6.13 3.20
CA ILE A 191 -13.75 6.66 2.80
C ILE A 191 -14.81 5.92 3.63
N LEU A 192 -15.50 6.64 4.52
CA LEU A 192 -16.52 6.08 5.40
C LEU A 192 -17.89 6.01 4.70
N ASN A 193 -18.18 7.00 3.86
CA ASN A 193 -19.46 7.14 3.16
C ASN A 193 -19.32 8.08 1.97
N LEU A 194 -20.15 7.89 0.95
CA LEU A 194 -20.35 8.80 -0.17
C LEU A 194 -21.81 9.26 -0.16
N GLU A 195 -22.02 10.56 -0.06
CA GLU A 195 -23.33 11.19 -0.19
C GLU A 195 -23.41 11.95 -1.51
N GLN A 196 -24.44 11.69 -2.29
CA GLN A 196 -24.69 12.37 -3.55
C GLN A 196 -25.98 13.15 -3.48
N ALA A 197 -25.91 14.46 -3.69
CA ALA A 197 -27.02 15.36 -3.92
C ALA A 197 -27.07 15.80 -5.40
N GLU A 198 -28.05 16.61 -5.76
CA GLU A 198 -28.29 17.03 -7.16
C GLU A 198 -27.07 17.72 -7.80
N ASP A 199 -26.25 18.41 -7.02
CA ASP A 199 -25.17 19.28 -7.46
C ASP A 199 -23.86 19.10 -6.64
N GLN A 200 -23.84 18.14 -5.74
CA GLN A 200 -22.74 17.95 -4.81
C GLN A 200 -22.52 16.46 -4.52
N ILE A 201 -21.24 16.09 -4.41
CA ILE A 201 -20.82 14.82 -3.83
C ILE A 201 -20.01 15.14 -2.58
N VAL A 202 -20.24 14.42 -1.49
CA VAL A 202 -19.48 14.51 -0.24
C VAL A 202 -18.91 13.14 0.07
N LEU A 203 -17.59 13.07 0.18
CA LEU A 203 -16.88 11.90 0.71
C LEU A 203 -16.59 12.16 2.19
N HIS A 204 -17.18 11.38 3.07
CA HIS A 204 -16.88 11.39 4.51
C HIS A 204 -15.62 10.55 4.75
N MET A 205 -14.65 11.11 5.47
CA MET A 205 -13.30 10.59 5.56
C MET A 205 -12.89 10.28 7.00
N ASP A 206 -12.12 9.22 7.17
CA ASP A 206 -11.25 9.02 8.32
C ASP A 206 -9.79 9.19 7.86
N CYS A 207 -9.20 10.34 8.15
CA CYS A 207 -7.84 10.71 7.77
C CYS A 207 -6.85 10.51 8.93
N ALA A 208 -7.11 9.59 9.87
CA ALA A 208 -6.26 9.39 11.04
C ALA A 208 -4.81 9.00 10.68
N LEU A 209 -4.63 8.23 9.61
CA LEU A 209 -3.32 7.75 9.14
C LEU A 209 -2.73 8.62 8.01
N SER A 210 -3.56 9.36 7.27
CA SER A 210 -3.13 10.23 6.17
C SER A 210 -2.35 11.46 6.67
N THR A 211 -1.54 12.05 5.81
CA THR A 211 -0.86 13.32 6.06
C THR A 211 -1.82 14.49 6.06
N THR A 212 -2.80 14.50 5.18
CA THR A 212 -3.89 15.48 5.15
C THR A 212 -4.93 15.15 6.21
N LYS A 213 -5.29 16.13 7.02
CA LYS A 213 -6.31 15.99 8.05
C LYS A 213 -7.59 16.67 7.58
N CYS A 214 -8.56 15.86 7.22
CA CYS A 214 -9.91 16.32 6.90
C CYS A 214 -10.95 15.31 7.40
N SER A 215 -12.18 15.74 7.57
CA SER A 215 -13.31 14.88 7.92
C SER A 215 -14.24 14.63 6.73
N ALA A 216 -14.12 15.46 5.70
CA ALA A 216 -14.88 15.32 4.46
C ALA A 216 -14.22 16.03 3.29
N ILE A 217 -14.54 15.57 2.09
CA ILE A 217 -14.23 16.23 0.81
C ILE A 217 -15.54 16.62 0.17
N HIS A 218 -15.76 17.92 0.01
CA HIS A 218 -16.92 18.47 -0.70
C HIS A 218 -16.55 18.74 -2.16
N LEU A 219 -17.27 18.12 -3.07
CA LEU A 219 -17.10 18.28 -4.51
C LEU A 219 -18.37 18.96 -5.06
N HIS A 220 -18.23 20.21 -5.53
CA HIS A 220 -19.37 21.02 -5.99
C HIS A 220 -19.48 20.96 -7.51
N HIS A 221 -20.73 21.06 -8.01
CA HIS A 221 -21.09 20.84 -9.41
C HIS A 221 -20.54 19.50 -9.93
N ALA A 222 -20.69 18.49 -9.06
CA ALA A 222 -20.02 17.21 -9.22
C ALA A 222 -20.85 16.20 -9.98
N LYS A 223 -20.16 15.36 -10.75
CA LYS A 223 -20.70 14.19 -11.43
C LYS A 223 -19.91 12.96 -11.06
N LEU A 224 -20.62 11.96 -10.61
CA LEU A 224 -20.03 10.62 -10.44
C LEU A 224 -19.80 10.02 -11.83
N GLY A 225 -18.56 9.61 -12.09
CA GLY A 225 -18.17 8.89 -13.28
C GLY A 225 -18.27 7.38 -13.07
N THR A 226 -17.15 6.70 -13.04
CA THR A 226 -17.10 5.28 -12.71
C THR A 226 -17.19 5.13 -11.20
N CYS A 227 -18.16 4.38 -10.74
CA CYS A 227 -18.25 3.90 -9.37
C CYS A 227 -18.82 2.49 -9.44
N GLU A 228 -18.00 1.50 -9.32
CA GLU A 228 -18.45 0.20 -8.85
C GLU A 228 -18.86 0.38 -7.38
N GLU A 229 -19.69 -0.48 -6.87
CA GLU A 229 -20.22 -0.40 -5.51
C GLU A 229 -19.15 0.03 -4.50
N LEU A 230 -19.36 1.16 -3.81
CA LEU A 230 -18.42 1.66 -2.81
C LEU A 230 -18.41 0.68 -1.64
N PRO A 231 -17.27 0.05 -1.31
CA PRO A 231 -17.19 -0.86 -0.17
C PRO A 231 -17.44 -0.10 1.13
N GLU A 232 -18.02 -0.77 2.12
CA GLU A 232 -18.06 -0.21 3.48
C GLU A 232 -16.62 0.01 3.96
N ARG A 233 -16.28 1.27 4.33
CA ARG A 233 -14.94 1.66 4.76
C ARG A 233 -13.87 1.37 3.69
N ALA A 234 -13.97 2.02 2.53
CA ALA A 234 -13.00 1.90 1.46
C ALA A 234 -11.66 2.57 1.85
N GLN A 235 -10.58 1.81 1.84
CA GLN A 235 -9.24 2.36 2.01
C GLN A 235 -8.80 3.08 0.73
N TRP A 236 -8.34 4.32 0.86
CA TRP A 236 -7.78 5.12 -0.23
C TRP A 236 -6.33 4.71 -0.45
N LEU A 237 -6.04 4.05 -1.55
CA LEU A 237 -4.72 3.53 -1.87
C LEU A 237 -3.90 4.52 -2.67
N MET A 238 -4.45 4.99 -3.79
CA MET A 238 -3.79 5.91 -4.72
C MET A 238 -4.81 6.88 -5.29
N ASP A 239 -4.34 8.04 -5.72
CA ASP A 239 -5.18 9.01 -6.41
C ASP A 239 -4.46 9.70 -7.57
N GLU A 240 -5.26 10.20 -8.49
CA GLU A 240 -4.85 11.12 -9.53
C GLU A 240 -5.84 12.28 -9.58
N LEU A 241 -5.32 13.49 -9.60
CA LEU A 241 -6.14 14.68 -9.77
C LEU A 241 -5.70 15.41 -11.04
N TYR A 242 -6.65 15.58 -11.96
CA TYR A 242 -6.47 16.33 -13.19
C TYR A 242 -7.36 17.57 -13.20
N GLU A 243 -6.99 18.58 -13.97
CA GLU A 243 -7.85 19.74 -14.27
C GLU A 243 -7.82 20.01 -15.76
N GLU A 244 -8.99 20.11 -16.34
CA GLU A 244 -9.16 20.48 -17.75
C GLU A 244 -10.33 21.42 -17.90
N ASN A 245 -10.06 22.64 -18.43
CA ASN A 245 -11.06 23.68 -18.67
C ASN A 245 -11.84 24.12 -17.40
N GLY A 246 -11.21 24.12 -16.24
CA GLY A 246 -11.83 24.50 -14.97
C GLY A 246 -12.64 23.37 -14.31
N ILE A 247 -12.53 22.15 -14.80
CA ILE A 247 -13.15 20.98 -14.23
C ILE A 247 -12.06 20.06 -13.68
N TYR A 248 -12.12 19.76 -12.40
CA TYR A 248 -11.28 18.75 -11.77
C TYR A 248 -11.82 17.37 -12.08
N GLU A 249 -10.92 16.44 -12.35
CA GLU A 249 -11.22 15.02 -12.49
C GLU A 249 -10.37 14.25 -11.46
N LEU A 250 -11.05 13.77 -10.42
CA LEU A 250 -10.44 12.99 -9.34
C LEU A 250 -10.66 11.50 -9.61
N HIS A 251 -9.57 10.76 -9.68
CA HIS A 251 -9.58 9.30 -9.75
C HIS A 251 -9.02 8.75 -8.45
N ILE A 252 -9.66 7.76 -7.89
CA ILE A 252 -9.27 7.13 -6.63
C ILE A 252 -9.21 5.62 -6.87
N LEU A 253 -8.07 5.02 -6.59
CA LEU A 253 -7.94 3.57 -6.43
C LEU A 253 -8.14 3.24 -4.96
N MET A 254 -9.06 2.35 -4.66
CA MET A 254 -9.43 1.97 -3.30
C MET A 254 -9.61 0.47 -3.17
N ALA A 255 -9.50 -0.02 -1.94
CA ALA A 255 -9.76 -1.40 -1.56
C ALA A 255 -10.76 -1.47 -0.40
N GLN A 256 -11.34 -2.62 -0.16
CA GLN A 256 -12.06 -2.87 1.08
C GLN A 256 -11.05 -2.90 2.23
N HIS A 257 -11.32 -2.24 3.34
CA HIS A 257 -10.39 -2.01 4.46
C HIS A 257 -9.73 -3.30 5.04
N GLU A 258 -10.32 -4.45 4.84
CA GLU A 258 -9.80 -5.74 5.33
C GLU A 258 -9.47 -6.72 4.18
N ASP A 259 -9.68 -6.32 2.93
CA ASP A 259 -9.44 -7.15 1.74
C ASP A 259 -8.90 -6.30 0.58
N GLU A 260 -7.59 -6.13 0.53
CA GLU A 260 -6.91 -5.41 -0.54
C GLU A 260 -6.93 -6.15 -1.89
N SER A 261 -7.43 -7.39 -1.93
CA SER A 261 -7.51 -8.16 -3.18
C SER A 261 -8.63 -7.68 -4.12
N ALA A 262 -9.60 -6.93 -3.60
CA ALA A 262 -10.73 -6.40 -4.36
C ALA A 262 -10.57 -4.90 -4.61
N LEU A 263 -9.68 -4.54 -5.56
CA LEU A 263 -9.47 -3.15 -5.97
C LEU A 263 -10.71 -2.59 -6.68
N ARG A 264 -10.96 -1.30 -6.49
CA ARG A 264 -12.08 -0.56 -7.10
C ARG A 264 -11.61 0.82 -7.53
N GLU A 265 -12.15 1.30 -8.63
CA GLU A 265 -11.92 2.68 -9.08
C GLU A 265 -13.15 3.55 -8.85
N LEU A 266 -12.91 4.74 -8.29
CA LEU A 266 -13.89 5.81 -8.17
C LEU A 266 -13.41 7.00 -8.98
N THR A 267 -14.24 7.52 -9.88
CA THR A 267 -13.94 8.74 -10.63
C THR A 267 -15.03 9.77 -10.39
N ILE A 268 -14.62 11.00 -10.04
CA ILE A 268 -15.53 12.13 -9.82
C ILE A 268 -15.01 13.33 -10.60
N GLN A 269 -15.92 13.98 -11.36
CA GLN A 269 -15.68 15.30 -11.96
C GLN A 269 -16.34 16.38 -11.12
N ALA A 270 -15.66 17.50 -10.89
CA ALA A 270 -16.20 18.62 -10.11
C ALA A 270 -15.61 19.96 -10.56
N GLU A 271 -16.38 21.05 -10.44
CA GLU A 271 -15.86 22.38 -10.70
C GLU A 271 -15.08 22.97 -9.51
N GLN A 272 -15.35 22.44 -8.30
CA GLN A 272 -14.66 22.87 -7.08
C GLN A 272 -14.51 21.70 -6.11
N ILE A 273 -13.35 21.62 -5.46
CA ILE A 273 -13.04 20.65 -4.41
C ILE A 273 -12.66 21.42 -3.14
N GLN A 274 -13.21 21.01 -2.01
CA GLN A 274 -12.94 21.60 -0.69
C GLN A 274 -12.69 20.48 0.33
N LEU A 275 -11.56 20.56 1.03
CA LEU A 275 -11.26 19.72 2.19
C LEU A 275 -11.81 20.38 3.46
N VAL A 276 -12.52 19.62 4.32
CA VAL A 276 -13.21 20.11 5.53
C VAL A 276 -12.80 19.32 6.76
#